data_29fdebe068c538ce75e5e663789dac74
#
_entry.id   29fdebe068c538ce75e5e663789dac74
#
_cell.length_a   1.000
_cell.length_b   1.000
_cell.length_c   1.000
_cell.angle_alpha   90.00
_cell.angle_beta   90.00
_cell.angle_gamma   90.00
#
_symmetry.space_group_name_H-M   'P 1'
#
loop_
_entity.id
_entity.type
_entity.pdbx_description
1 polymer ?
#
loop_
_entity_poly.entity_id
_entity_poly.type
_entity_poly.pdbx_seq_one_letter_code
_entity_poly.pdbx_strand_id
1 'polypeptide(L)'
;MSLEAKSVGLAVVMWSYPRGGKLDKAGETALDVCAYAAHMAALLGAHIIKVKPPTDVLWQPEAKAAYEKASIDISTLDKRIAHVMQASFNGRRIVVFSGGEAKDLEGLFTEVRGLRDGGANGSIIGRNTFQRPREQALDMLDKIVGIYQGKM
;
A
#
# COMPACT_ATOMS: atom_id res chain seq x y z
N MET A 1 -18.19 -9.56 10.67
CA MET A 1 -17.06 -8.90 11.39
C MET A 1 -17.04 -7.38 11.21
N SER A 2 -16.89 -6.77 10.00
CA SER A 2 -16.79 -5.29 9.89
C SER A 2 -18.02 -4.55 10.43
N LEU A 3 -19.22 -4.98 10.07
CA LEU A 3 -20.46 -4.37 10.60
C LEU A 3 -20.59 -4.54 12.11
N GLU A 4 -20.27 -5.69 12.62
CA GLU A 4 -20.29 -6.05 14.04
C GLU A 4 -19.27 -5.20 14.83
N ALA A 5 -18.02 -5.10 14.35
CA ALA A 5 -17.02 -4.23 14.96
C ALA A 5 -17.49 -2.77 15.04
N LYS A 6 -18.05 -2.27 13.93
CA LYS A 6 -18.58 -0.91 13.86
C LYS A 6 -19.78 -0.67 14.79
N SER A 7 -20.63 -1.65 14.96
CA SER A 7 -21.81 -1.52 15.85
C SER A 7 -21.44 -1.28 17.32
N VAL A 8 -20.21 -1.64 17.70
CA VAL A 8 -19.66 -1.40 19.05
C VAL A 8 -18.56 -0.32 19.05
N GLY A 9 -18.46 0.49 18.01
CA GLY A 9 -17.54 1.63 17.93
C GLY A 9 -16.08 1.29 17.64
N LEU A 10 -15.77 0.07 17.18
CA LEU A 10 -14.40 -0.33 16.86
C LEU A 10 -13.99 0.10 15.47
N ALA A 11 -12.74 0.54 15.32
CA ALA A 11 -12.11 0.76 14.03
C ALA A 11 -11.78 -0.59 13.37
N VAL A 12 -11.97 -0.65 12.04
CA VAL A 12 -11.69 -1.84 11.24
C VAL A 12 -10.44 -1.61 10.41
N VAL A 13 -9.41 -2.42 10.66
CA VAL A 13 -8.17 -2.44 9.88
C VAL A 13 -8.12 -3.76 9.09
N MET A 14 -8.04 -3.68 7.76
CA MET A 14 -7.95 -4.86 6.91
C MET A 14 -6.58 -5.01 6.25
N TRP A 15 -5.97 -6.19 6.42
CA TRP A 15 -4.82 -6.62 5.62
C TRP A 15 -5.36 -7.19 4.30
N SER A 16 -5.28 -6.41 3.23
CA SER A 16 -5.75 -6.83 1.92
C SER A 16 -4.58 -7.31 1.07
N TYR A 17 -4.20 -8.56 1.29
CA TYR A 17 -3.07 -9.22 0.63
C TYR A 17 -3.58 -10.35 -0.26
N PRO A 18 -3.65 -10.14 -1.58
CA PRO A 18 -4.07 -11.17 -2.51
C PRO A 18 -3.12 -12.38 -2.45
N ARG A 19 -3.70 -13.58 -2.39
CA ARG A 19 -2.94 -14.83 -2.35
C ARG A 19 -3.75 -15.99 -2.91
N GLY A 20 -3.04 -17.00 -3.37
CA GLY A 20 -3.63 -18.27 -3.76
C GLY A 20 -4.26 -18.27 -5.15
N GLY A 21 -5.01 -19.31 -5.44
CA GLY A 21 -5.55 -19.54 -6.77
C GLY A 21 -4.44 -19.74 -7.81
N LYS A 22 -4.48 -18.96 -8.87
CA LYS A 22 -3.48 -18.96 -9.94
C LYS A 22 -2.43 -17.85 -9.78
N LEU A 23 -2.47 -17.06 -8.70
CA LEU A 23 -1.52 -15.99 -8.46
C LEU A 23 -0.17 -16.55 -8.05
N ASP A 24 0.88 -16.15 -8.74
CA ASP A 24 2.25 -16.28 -8.30
C ASP A 24 2.72 -15.03 -7.52
N LYS A 25 4.01 -14.96 -7.18
CA LYS A 25 4.57 -13.82 -6.45
C LYS A 25 4.46 -12.50 -7.22
N ALA A 26 4.55 -12.53 -8.54
CA ALA A 26 4.40 -11.33 -9.38
C ALA A 26 2.93 -10.87 -9.37
N GLY A 27 2.00 -11.80 -9.50
CA GLY A 27 0.57 -11.51 -9.41
C GLY A 27 0.13 -10.97 -8.05
N GLU A 28 0.73 -11.45 -6.93
CA GLU A 28 0.42 -10.96 -5.58
C GLU A 28 0.74 -9.46 -5.38
N THR A 29 1.63 -8.89 -6.20
CA THR A 29 2.04 -7.49 -6.13
C THR A 29 1.72 -6.71 -7.40
N ALA A 30 1.05 -7.33 -8.36
CA ALA A 30 0.60 -6.64 -9.56
C ALA A 30 -0.36 -5.50 -9.22
N LEU A 31 -0.24 -4.38 -9.94
CA LEU A 31 -1.00 -3.17 -9.63
C LEU A 31 -2.50 -3.37 -9.67
N ASP A 32 -3.02 -4.00 -10.73
CA ASP A 32 -4.45 -4.27 -10.90
C ASP A 32 -4.99 -5.14 -9.76
N VAL A 33 -4.24 -6.16 -9.36
CA VAL A 33 -4.61 -7.07 -8.27
C VAL A 33 -4.58 -6.37 -6.91
N CYS A 34 -3.54 -5.55 -6.65
CA CYS A 34 -3.44 -4.75 -5.42
C CYS A 34 -4.55 -3.69 -5.32
N ALA A 35 -4.83 -2.99 -6.43
CA ALA A 35 -5.89 -1.98 -6.48
C ALA A 35 -7.27 -2.61 -6.27
N TYR A 36 -7.53 -3.75 -6.91
CA TYR A 36 -8.79 -4.49 -6.73
C TYR A 36 -8.96 -5.00 -5.29
N ALA A 37 -7.89 -5.55 -4.70
CA ALA A 37 -7.93 -6.01 -3.31
C ALA A 37 -8.17 -4.85 -2.32
N ALA A 38 -7.55 -3.69 -2.55
CA ALA A 38 -7.80 -2.48 -1.75
C ALA A 38 -9.25 -2.00 -1.90
N HIS A 39 -9.79 -2.01 -3.12
CA HIS A 39 -11.17 -1.66 -3.40
C HIS A 39 -12.17 -2.59 -2.67
N MET A 40 -11.92 -3.90 -2.71
CA MET A 40 -12.75 -4.87 -1.98
C MET A 40 -12.74 -4.61 -0.47
N ALA A 41 -11.58 -4.32 0.12
CA ALA A 41 -11.50 -3.97 1.54
C ALA A 41 -12.28 -2.67 1.86
N ALA A 42 -12.23 -1.69 0.96
CA ALA A 42 -13.01 -0.46 1.08
C ALA A 42 -14.53 -0.72 1.04
N LEU A 43 -14.99 -1.57 0.10
CA LEU A 43 -16.40 -2.00 0.00
C LEU A 43 -16.87 -2.75 1.25
N LEU A 44 -16.02 -3.61 1.80
CA LEU A 44 -16.30 -4.35 3.04
C LEU A 44 -16.31 -3.46 4.29
N GLY A 45 -16.04 -2.17 4.13
CA GLY A 45 -16.17 -1.18 5.17
C GLY A 45 -14.93 -1.00 6.05
N ALA A 46 -13.74 -1.33 5.56
CA ALA A 46 -12.51 -1.00 6.27
C ALA A 46 -12.37 0.52 6.49
N HIS A 47 -11.91 0.94 7.65
CA HIS A 47 -11.47 2.30 7.92
C HIS A 47 -10.03 2.49 7.46
N ILE A 48 -9.20 1.48 7.73
CA ILE A 48 -7.79 1.44 7.36
C ILE A 48 -7.55 0.18 6.53
N ILE A 49 -6.90 0.33 5.39
CA ILE A 49 -6.56 -0.76 4.47
C ILE A 49 -5.05 -0.87 4.40
N LYS A 50 -4.52 -2.05 4.69
CA LYS A 50 -3.10 -2.35 4.53
C LYS A 50 -2.87 -3.19 3.30
N VAL A 51 -2.03 -2.70 2.38
CA VAL A 51 -1.66 -3.36 1.13
C VAL A 51 -0.14 -3.42 0.96
N LYS A 52 0.33 -4.22 0.01
CA LYS A 52 1.73 -4.18 -0.42
C LYS A 52 1.93 -3.04 -1.42
N PRO A 53 3.11 -2.40 -1.47
CA PRO A 53 3.46 -1.54 -2.60
C PRO A 53 3.35 -2.30 -3.91
N PRO A 54 2.59 -1.79 -4.90
CA PRO A 54 2.39 -2.50 -6.16
C PRO A 54 3.59 -2.34 -7.10
N THR A 55 3.84 -3.38 -7.88
CA THR A 55 4.76 -3.36 -9.01
C THR A 55 4.10 -2.76 -10.26
N ASP A 56 4.86 -2.57 -11.33
CA ASP A 56 4.39 -2.13 -12.64
C ASP A 56 3.81 -3.27 -13.50
N VAL A 57 3.59 -4.43 -12.89
CA VAL A 57 2.95 -5.58 -13.54
C VAL A 57 1.44 -5.40 -13.53
N LEU A 58 0.79 -5.72 -14.66
CA LEU A 58 -0.63 -5.94 -14.77
C LEU A 58 -0.86 -7.44 -15.02
N TRP A 59 -1.54 -8.09 -14.09
CA TRP A 59 -1.68 -9.54 -14.07
C TRP A 59 -2.85 -10.04 -14.94
N GLN A 60 -3.98 -9.33 -14.87
CA GLN A 60 -5.19 -9.72 -15.59
C GLN A 60 -5.16 -9.17 -17.01
N PRO A 61 -5.33 -10.00 -18.07
CA PRO A 61 -5.34 -9.51 -19.45
C PRO A 61 -6.41 -8.44 -19.70
N GLU A 62 -7.58 -8.61 -19.10
CA GLU A 62 -8.69 -7.66 -19.21
C GLU A 62 -8.39 -6.33 -18.53
N ALA A 63 -7.71 -6.37 -17.37
CA ALA A 63 -7.24 -5.17 -16.69
C ALA A 63 -6.20 -4.44 -17.54
N LYS A 64 -5.24 -5.16 -18.12
CA LYS A 64 -4.23 -4.57 -19.00
C LYS A 64 -4.87 -3.80 -20.16
N ALA A 65 -5.82 -4.39 -20.85
CA ALA A 65 -6.55 -3.72 -21.92
C ALA A 65 -7.31 -2.47 -21.44
N ALA A 66 -7.91 -2.53 -20.23
CA ALA A 66 -8.60 -1.38 -19.65
C ALA A 66 -7.66 -0.25 -19.27
N TYR A 67 -6.49 -0.56 -18.68
CA TYR A 67 -5.46 0.44 -18.33
C TYR A 67 -4.89 1.13 -19.56
N GLU A 68 -4.58 0.35 -20.62
CA GLU A 68 -4.11 0.89 -21.90
C GLU A 68 -5.15 1.82 -22.54
N LYS A 69 -6.43 1.38 -22.60
CA LYS A 69 -7.53 2.19 -23.15
C LYS A 69 -7.75 3.48 -22.36
N ALA A 70 -7.62 3.44 -21.06
CA ALA A 70 -7.79 4.61 -20.19
C ALA A 70 -6.51 5.44 -20.03
N SER A 71 -5.40 5.05 -20.68
CA SER A 71 -4.09 5.71 -20.59
C SER A 71 -3.62 5.90 -19.14
N ILE A 72 -3.84 4.90 -18.28
CA ILE A 72 -3.42 4.94 -16.88
C ILE A 72 -1.90 4.78 -16.81
N ASP A 73 -1.22 5.82 -16.34
CA ASP A 73 0.22 5.82 -16.18
C ASP A 73 0.63 5.07 -14.90
N ILE A 74 1.41 4.00 -15.07
CA ILE A 74 1.91 3.13 -14.00
C ILE A 74 3.44 3.11 -13.90
N SER A 75 4.11 4.02 -14.59
CA SER A 75 5.56 4.00 -14.78
C SER A 75 6.35 4.18 -13.48
N THR A 76 5.87 5.00 -12.57
CA THR A 76 6.54 5.31 -11.30
C THR A 76 5.74 4.83 -10.09
N LEU A 77 6.41 4.67 -8.95
CA LEU A 77 5.76 4.17 -7.74
C LEU A 77 4.62 5.10 -7.27
N ASP A 78 4.85 6.41 -7.26
CA ASP A 78 3.86 7.40 -6.86
C ASP A 78 2.57 7.31 -7.69
N LYS A 79 2.68 7.13 -9.02
CA LYS A 79 1.52 6.95 -9.90
C LYS A 79 0.75 5.66 -9.60
N ARG A 80 1.47 4.58 -9.35
CA ARG A 80 0.83 3.31 -8.93
C ARG A 80 0.14 3.44 -7.59
N ILE A 81 0.75 4.15 -6.64
CA ILE A 81 0.14 4.42 -5.34
C ILE A 81 -1.10 5.30 -5.50
N ALA A 82 -1.03 6.37 -6.28
CA ALA A 82 -2.18 7.24 -6.56
C ALA A 82 -3.36 6.44 -7.13
N HIS A 83 -3.09 5.45 -8.00
CA HIS A 83 -4.11 4.57 -8.54
C HIS A 83 -4.76 3.68 -7.45
N VAL A 84 -3.98 3.12 -6.52
CA VAL A 84 -4.51 2.37 -5.38
C VAL A 84 -5.32 3.26 -4.45
N MET A 85 -4.89 4.50 -4.21
CA MET A 85 -5.62 5.49 -3.42
C MET A 85 -6.97 5.82 -4.07
N GLN A 86 -6.99 6.02 -5.39
CA GLN A 86 -8.21 6.23 -6.16
C GLN A 86 -9.16 5.02 -6.05
N ALA A 87 -8.65 3.80 -6.20
CA ALA A 87 -9.42 2.57 -6.06
C ALA A 87 -10.01 2.41 -4.64
N SER A 88 -9.39 2.99 -3.64
CA SER A 88 -9.83 2.98 -2.24
C SER A 88 -10.75 4.17 -1.90
N PHE A 89 -11.64 4.53 -2.82
CA PHE A 89 -12.60 5.64 -2.71
C PHE A 89 -11.95 7.02 -2.67
N ASN A 90 -10.81 7.18 -3.34
CA ASN A 90 -10.16 8.46 -3.57
C ASN A 90 -9.94 9.27 -2.27
N GLY A 91 -9.22 8.70 -1.33
CA GLY A 91 -8.89 9.33 -0.05
C GLY A 91 -9.96 9.22 1.04
N ARG A 92 -11.10 8.56 0.78
CA ARG A 92 -12.14 8.32 1.81
C ARG A 92 -11.85 7.10 2.68
N ARG A 93 -10.72 6.45 2.48
CA ARG A 93 -10.18 5.39 3.35
C ARG A 93 -8.73 5.70 3.64
N ILE A 94 -8.28 5.35 4.84
CA ILE A 94 -6.87 5.39 5.18
C ILE A 94 -6.21 4.18 4.54
N VAL A 95 -5.24 4.41 3.64
CA VAL A 95 -4.48 3.33 3.01
C VAL A 95 -3.03 3.42 3.47
N VAL A 96 -2.56 2.32 4.05
CA VAL A 96 -1.18 2.19 4.53
C VAL A 96 -0.47 1.05 3.81
N PHE A 97 0.81 1.24 3.58
CA PHE A 97 1.60 0.28 2.82
C PHE A 97 2.56 -0.49 3.73
N SER A 98 2.78 -1.76 3.42
CA SER A 98 3.76 -2.57 4.15
C SER A 98 5.18 -2.21 3.70
N GLY A 99 6.16 -2.36 4.61
CA GLY A 99 7.58 -2.10 4.29
C GLY A 99 8.25 -3.16 3.40
N GLY A 100 7.51 -4.15 2.90
CA GLY A 100 8.02 -5.16 1.98
C GLY A 100 9.15 -6.04 2.56
N GLU A 101 10.07 -6.45 1.70
CA GLU A 101 11.29 -7.19 2.06
C GLU A 101 12.30 -6.27 2.75
N ALA A 102 13.29 -6.88 3.41
CA ALA A 102 14.37 -6.12 4.03
C ALA A 102 15.17 -5.36 2.96
N LYS A 103 15.31 -4.06 3.14
CA LYS A 103 16.03 -3.16 2.26
C LYS A 103 17.11 -2.43 3.05
N ASP A 104 18.07 -1.85 2.35
CA ASP A 104 18.93 -0.84 2.94
C ASP A 104 18.11 0.42 3.29
N LEU A 105 18.67 1.31 4.08
CA LEU A 105 17.96 2.49 4.57
C LEU A 105 17.59 3.44 3.44
N GLU A 106 18.48 3.64 2.47
CA GLU A 106 18.23 4.57 1.37
C GLU A 106 17.13 4.08 0.43
N GLY A 107 17.15 2.79 0.11
CA GLY A 107 16.07 2.16 -0.67
C GLY A 107 14.73 2.23 0.06
N LEU A 108 14.73 2.06 1.39
CA LEU A 108 13.53 2.20 2.20
C LEU A 108 12.99 3.64 2.16
N PHE A 109 13.84 4.64 2.35
CA PHE A 109 13.42 6.04 2.32
C PHE A 109 12.95 6.49 0.94
N THR A 110 13.59 6.01 -0.12
CA THR A 110 13.16 6.25 -1.49
C THR A 110 11.77 5.68 -1.74
N GLU A 111 11.51 4.46 -1.29
CA GLU A 111 10.17 3.87 -1.37
C GLU A 111 9.15 4.69 -0.56
N VAL A 112 9.47 5.08 0.66
CA VAL A 112 8.56 5.88 1.51
C VAL A 112 8.25 7.24 0.89
N ARG A 113 9.22 7.89 0.23
CA ARG A 113 8.95 9.12 -0.55
C ARG A 113 7.96 8.86 -1.68
N GLY A 114 8.16 7.79 -2.47
CA GLY A 114 7.23 7.42 -3.54
C GLY A 114 5.82 7.08 -3.01
N LEU A 115 5.72 6.44 -1.84
CA LEU A 115 4.44 6.19 -1.17
C LEU A 115 3.75 7.51 -0.80
N ARG A 116 4.47 8.44 -0.14
CA ARG A 116 3.96 9.77 0.24
C ARG A 116 3.51 10.54 -0.99
N ASP A 117 4.32 10.60 -2.03
CA ASP A 117 4.06 11.39 -3.24
C ASP A 117 2.84 10.86 -4.01
N GLY A 118 2.57 9.56 -3.93
CA GLY A 118 1.34 8.94 -4.43
C GLY A 118 0.12 9.10 -3.52
N GLY A 119 0.26 9.79 -2.39
CA GLY A 119 -0.86 10.11 -1.48
C GLY A 119 -1.15 9.04 -0.42
N ALA A 120 -0.23 8.10 -0.18
CA ALA A 120 -0.38 7.13 0.91
C ALA A 120 -0.50 7.82 2.28
N ASN A 121 -1.36 7.29 3.14
CA ASN A 121 -1.58 7.85 4.47
C ASN A 121 -0.53 7.41 5.49
N GLY A 122 0.33 6.45 5.15
CA GLY A 122 1.39 5.98 6.03
C GLY A 122 1.94 4.61 5.66
N SER A 123 2.84 4.12 6.49
CA SER A 123 3.46 2.80 6.36
C SER A 123 3.36 2.00 7.65
N ILE A 124 3.17 0.69 7.53
CA ILE A 124 3.30 -0.25 8.65
C ILE A 124 4.53 -1.10 8.39
N ILE A 125 5.62 -0.77 9.07
CA ILE A 125 6.92 -1.37 8.87
C ILE A 125 7.22 -2.32 10.05
N GLY A 126 7.44 -3.58 9.76
CA GLY A 126 7.72 -4.61 10.76
C GLY A 126 9.21 -4.98 10.80
N ARG A 127 9.62 -5.99 10.03
CA ARG A 127 10.96 -6.57 10.04
C ARG A 127 12.07 -5.54 9.83
N ASN A 128 11.88 -4.57 8.97
CA ASN A 128 12.82 -3.49 8.75
C ASN A 128 13.05 -2.61 10.00
N THR A 129 12.16 -2.67 10.99
CA THR A 129 12.28 -1.94 12.26
C THR A 129 12.82 -2.85 13.38
N PHE A 130 12.07 -3.88 13.75
CA PHE A 130 12.38 -4.65 14.96
C PHE A 130 13.57 -5.60 14.84
N GLN A 131 14.12 -5.82 13.65
CA GLN A 131 15.36 -6.56 13.43
C GLN A 131 16.63 -5.68 13.53
N ARG A 132 16.47 -4.37 13.76
CA ARG A 132 17.58 -3.41 13.96
C ARG A 132 17.83 -3.17 15.44
N PRO A 133 19.06 -2.76 15.82
CA PRO A 133 19.31 -2.19 17.14
C PRO A 133 18.34 -1.04 17.42
N ARG A 134 17.89 -0.93 18.68
CA ARG A 134 16.83 0.02 19.09
C ARG A 134 17.05 1.45 18.60
N GLU A 135 18.26 1.98 18.79
CA GLU A 135 18.58 3.37 18.38
C GLU A 135 18.48 3.57 16.87
N GLN A 136 18.99 2.62 16.09
CA GLN A 136 18.87 2.67 14.63
C GLN A 136 17.41 2.54 14.16
N ALA A 137 16.61 1.75 14.86
CA ALA A 137 15.19 1.61 14.56
C ALA A 137 14.44 2.92 14.83
N LEU A 138 14.72 3.59 15.94
CA LEU A 138 14.11 4.88 16.30
C LEU A 138 14.51 5.98 15.31
N ASP A 139 15.79 6.12 14.98
CA ASP A 139 16.28 7.09 13.99
C ASP A 139 15.62 6.86 12.62
N MET A 140 15.51 5.61 12.20
CA MET A 140 14.81 5.25 10.96
C MET A 140 13.34 5.66 10.99
N LEU A 141 12.63 5.39 12.09
CA LEU A 141 11.21 5.75 12.23
C LEU A 141 11.01 7.26 12.25
N ASP A 142 11.88 8.01 12.93
CA ASP A 142 11.85 9.47 12.94
C ASP A 142 12.03 10.05 11.53
N LYS A 143 12.95 9.50 10.75
CA LYS A 143 13.13 9.87 9.35
C LYS A 143 11.91 9.57 8.50
N ILE A 144 11.29 8.40 8.68
CA ILE A 144 10.05 8.04 7.97
C ILE A 144 8.92 9.02 8.30
N VAL A 145 8.76 9.36 9.58
CA VAL A 145 7.79 10.38 10.01
C VAL A 145 8.11 11.74 9.36
N GLY A 146 9.39 12.13 9.35
CA GLY A 146 9.86 13.35 8.69
C GLY A 146 9.52 13.39 7.19
N ILE A 147 9.68 12.26 6.48
CA ILE A 147 9.29 12.13 5.08
C ILE A 147 7.78 12.37 4.91
N TYR A 148 6.93 11.69 5.67
CA TYR A 148 5.48 11.89 5.58
C TYR A 148 5.02 13.30 5.95
N GLN A 149 5.77 13.99 6.81
CA GLN A 149 5.53 15.39 7.15
C GLN A 149 6.07 16.40 6.12
N GLY A 150 6.73 15.94 5.06
CA GLY A 150 7.34 16.81 4.06
C GLY A 150 8.57 17.59 4.56
N LYS A 151 9.21 17.13 5.64
CA LYS A 151 10.42 17.74 6.22
C LYS A 151 11.71 17.17 5.65
N MET A 152 11.60 16.08 4.87
CA MET A 152 12.75 15.37 4.27
C MET A 152 12.39 14.88 2.86
#